data_d23a79f72356bba204097413c37fd08b
#
_entry.id   d23a79f72356bba204097413c37fd08b
#
_cell.length_a   1.000
_cell.length_b   1.000
_cell.length_c   1.000
_cell.angle_alpha   90.00
_cell.angle_beta   90.00
_cell.angle_gamma   90.00
#
_symmetry.space_group_name_H-M   'P 1'
#
loop_
_entity.id
_entity.type
_entity.pdbx_description
1 polymer ?
#
loop_
_entity_poly.entity_id
_entity_poly.type
_entity_poly.pdbx_seq_one_letter_code
_entity_poly.pdbx_strand_id
1 'polypeptide(L)'
;MNRNVTLLLLAALSTSLLSSCATGSTATAKHKPTKEEWNVNTVQHGKASWYSIKTNYGTRTASGERLSNTASTAAHKTLPMGTLVRVTNVANGKSEVVRINDRGPYTKGRIIDVTVGCAERLGFYSRGVVPVKVEVLDKKPQR
;
A
#
# COMPACT_ATOMS: atom_id res chain seq x y z
N MET A 1 -51.17 -24.34 -48.97
CA MET A 1 -51.44 -25.70 -49.48
C MET A 1 -50.53 -26.68 -48.79
N ASN A 2 -51.17 -27.49 -47.98
CA ASN A 2 -50.91 -28.91 -47.68
C ASN A 2 -49.64 -29.28 -46.91
N ARG A 3 -49.87 -29.67 -45.69
CA ARG A 3 -50.24 -31.02 -45.17
C ARG A 3 -48.98 -31.87 -45.06
N ASN A 4 -48.71 -32.62 -44.10
CA ASN A 4 -49.29 -33.32 -42.93
C ASN A 4 -48.13 -33.98 -42.20
N VAL A 5 -48.14 -33.95 -40.89
CA VAL A 5 -48.53 -35.06 -39.97
C VAL A 5 -47.70 -36.35 -40.05
N THR A 6 -47.17 -36.73 -38.97
CA THR A 6 -47.29 -37.99 -38.21
C THR A 6 -46.06 -38.16 -37.31
N LEU A 7 -46.17 -37.96 -36.04
CA LEU A 7 -46.45 -38.85 -34.93
C LEU A 7 -45.73 -40.21 -35.02
N LEU A 8 -44.81 -40.50 -34.11
CA LEU A 8 -44.79 -41.76 -33.38
C LEU A 8 -43.83 -41.68 -32.17
N LEU A 9 -44.42 -41.99 -31.05
CA LEU A 9 -43.77 -42.28 -29.76
C LEU A 9 -42.84 -43.46 -29.87
N LEU A 10 -41.80 -43.51 -29.05
CA LEU A 10 -41.45 -44.66 -28.24
C LEU A 10 -40.52 -44.26 -27.08
N ALA A 11 -40.96 -44.64 -25.92
CA ALA A 11 -40.26 -44.49 -24.66
C ALA A 11 -39.22 -45.61 -24.48
N ALA A 12 -38.11 -45.29 -23.82
CA ALA A 12 -37.32 -46.24 -22.97
C ALA A 12 -36.36 -45.38 -22.11
N LEU A 13 -36.63 -45.30 -20.93
CA LEU A 13 -36.16 -45.85 -19.68
C LEU A 13 -34.63 -45.86 -19.51
N SER A 14 -34.26 -45.22 -18.36
CA SER A 14 -33.13 -45.50 -17.45
C SER A 14 -31.76 -45.08 -17.91
N THR A 15 -31.07 -44.30 -17.16
CA THR A 15 -30.38 -44.61 -15.90
C THR A 15 -29.83 -43.32 -15.30
N SER A 16 -30.11 -43.12 -14.05
CA SER A 16 -29.53 -42.14 -13.16
C SER A 16 -28.02 -42.35 -13.05
N LEU A 17 -27.27 -41.33 -13.42
CA LEU A 17 -25.89 -41.15 -12.94
C LEU A 17 -25.83 -39.78 -12.25
N LEU A 18 -25.87 -39.85 -10.93
CA LEU A 18 -25.53 -38.75 -10.04
C LEU A 18 -24.08 -38.34 -10.30
N SER A 19 -23.88 -37.33 -11.14
CA SER A 19 -22.61 -36.62 -11.21
C SER A 19 -22.65 -35.49 -10.19
N SER A 20 -22.05 -35.75 -9.04
CA SER A 20 -21.76 -34.79 -8.01
C SER A 20 -20.82 -33.74 -8.60
N CYS A 21 -21.36 -32.63 -9.09
CA CYS A 21 -20.58 -31.45 -9.33
C CYS A 21 -20.22 -30.87 -7.99
N ALA A 22 -19.01 -31.19 -7.52
CA ALA A 22 -18.34 -30.42 -6.48
C ALA A 22 -18.14 -29.00 -7.01
N THR A 23 -19.02 -28.08 -6.60
CA THR A 23 -18.79 -26.65 -6.73
C THR A 23 -17.59 -26.31 -5.88
N GLY A 24 -16.42 -26.29 -6.51
CA GLY A 24 -15.24 -25.69 -5.94
C GLY A 24 -15.50 -24.21 -5.71
N SER A 25 -15.97 -23.85 -4.52
CA SER A 25 -15.89 -22.49 -4.04
C SER A 25 -14.41 -22.12 -4.00
N THR A 26 -13.96 -21.41 -5.03
CA THR A 26 -12.75 -20.61 -4.94
C THR A 26 -13.05 -19.53 -3.93
N ALA A 27 -12.86 -19.84 -2.65
CA ALA A 27 -12.75 -18.84 -1.63
C ALA A 27 -11.55 -17.98 -2.02
N THR A 28 -11.85 -16.83 -2.65
CA THR A 28 -10.89 -15.74 -2.76
C THR A 28 -10.57 -15.37 -1.33
N ALA A 29 -9.48 -15.94 -0.81
CA ALA A 29 -8.94 -15.55 0.47
C ALA A 29 -8.64 -14.05 0.35
N LYS A 30 -9.55 -13.22 0.87
CA LYS A 30 -9.24 -11.84 1.16
C LYS A 30 -8.02 -11.90 2.06
N HIS A 31 -6.86 -11.65 1.48
CA HIS A 31 -5.63 -11.46 2.22
C HIS A 31 -5.87 -10.24 3.12
N LYS A 32 -6.37 -10.54 4.32
CA LYS A 32 -6.41 -9.57 5.41
C LYS A 32 -4.95 -9.20 5.61
N PRO A 33 -4.53 -7.95 5.42
CA PRO A 33 -3.15 -7.59 5.67
C PRO A 33 -2.85 -8.03 7.10
N THR A 34 -1.96 -9.01 7.24
CA THR A 34 -1.42 -9.38 8.54
C THR A 34 -0.87 -8.08 9.09
N LYS A 35 -1.43 -7.64 10.19
CA LYS A 35 -0.94 -6.48 10.93
C LYS A 35 0.48 -6.86 11.33
N GLU A 36 1.46 -6.46 10.49
CA GLU A 36 2.86 -6.64 10.88
C GLU A 36 3.01 -6.01 12.25
N GLU A 37 3.30 -6.84 13.23
CA GLU A 37 3.47 -6.36 14.60
C GLU A 37 4.82 -5.68 14.69
N TRP A 38 4.76 -4.35 14.66
CA TRP A 38 5.91 -3.48 14.84
C TRP A 38 6.00 -3.03 16.30
N ASN A 39 7.20 -3.03 16.85
CA ASN A 39 7.50 -2.28 18.06
C ASN A 39 7.70 -0.81 17.68
N VAL A 40 7.03 0.09 18.37
CA VAL A 40 7.23 1.52 18.21
C VAL A 40 8.25 1.99 19.24
N ASN A 41 9.42 2.43 18.79
CA ASN A 41 10.49 2.89 19.68
C ASN A 41 10.38 4.38 20.02
N THR A 42 10.06 5.18 19.03
CA THR A 42 10.02 6.65 19.16
C THR A 42 8.88 7.20 18.35
N VAL A 43 8.24 8.23 18.89
CA VAL A 43 7.17 8.97 18.21
C VAL A 43 7.58 10.43 18.11
N GLN A 44 7.47 10.99 16.91
CA GLN A 44 7.74 12.39 16.63
C GLN A 44 6.49 13.05 16.02
N HIS A 45 6.25 14.32 16.37
CA HIS A 45 5.18 15.13 15.82
C HIS A 45 5.78 16.33 15.13
N GLY A 46 5.27 16.65 13.95
CA GLY A 46 5.74 17.78 13.16
C GLY A 46 4.99 17.90 11.84
N LYS A 47 5.61 18.52 10.85
CA LYS A 47 5.04 18.64 9.52
C LYS A 47 5.79 17.74 8.54
N ALA A 48 5.06 17.16 7.59
CA ALA A 48 5.61 16.52 6.41
C ALA A 48 5.39 17.37 5.17
N SER A 49 6.31 17.26 4.22
CA SER A 49 6.08 17.66 2.83
C SER A 49 6.49 16.52 1.90
N TRP A 50 6.55 16.79 0.61
CA TRP A 50 6.95 15.79 -0.38
C TRP A 50 7.96 16.35 -1.38
N TYR A 51 8.71 15.46 -1.98
CA TYR A 51 9.66 15.73 -3.06
C TYR A 51 9.42 14.80 -4.25
N SER A 52 9.89 15.21 -5.40
CA SER A 52 9.85 14.44 -6.65
C SER A 52 11.16 14.59 -7.41
N ILE A 53 11.37 13.76 -8.43
CA ILE A 53 12.52 13.86 -9.34
C ILE A 53 12.60 15.27 -9.95
N LYS A 54 11.45 15.93 -10.17
CA LYS A 54 11.40 17.27 -10.74
C LYS A 54 11.79 18.39 -9.76
N THR A 55 11.50 18.20 -8.47
CA THR A 55 11.73 19.21 -7.42
C THR A 55 13.01 18.99 -6.64
N ASN A 56 13.62 17.83 -6.76
CA ASN A 56 14.90 17.52 -6.14
C ASN A 56 16.02 17.68 -7.17
N TYR A 57 16.99 18.54 -6.89
CA TYR A 57 18.09 18.87 -7.82
C TYR A 57 19.06 17.71 -8.09
N GLY A 58 18.69 16.49 -7.76
CA GLY A 58 19.51 15.30 -7.97
C GLY A 58 18.66 14.09 -8.31
N THR A 59 19.29 13.14 -9.01
CA THR A 59 18.68 11.87 -9.37
C THR A 59 18.94 10.77 -8.32
N ARG A 60 19.72 11.07 -7.28
CA ARG A 60 20.12 10.15 -6.22
C ARG A 60 19.79 10.74 -4.84
N THR A 61 19.42 9.87 -3.94
CA THR A 61 19.21 10.15 -2.52
C THR A 61 20.55 10.17 -1.75
N ALA A 62 20.55 10.62 -0.51
CA ALA A 62 21.74 10.62 0.34
C ALA A 62 22.27 9.21 0.62
N SER A 63 21.46 8.15 0.53
CA SER A 63 21.90 6.76 0.59
C SER A 63 22.58 6.27 -0.70
N GLY A 64 22.60 7.07 -1.77
CA GLY A 64 23.12 6.69 -3.08
C GLY A 64 22.10 6.00 -4.00
N GLU A 65 20.89 5.71 -3.50
CA GLU A 65 19.83 5.11 -4.30
C GLU A 65 19.31 6.09 -5.35
N ARG A 66 18.82 5.53 -6.46
CA ARG A 66 18.12 6.35 -7.47
C ARG A 66 16.80 6.83 -6.90
N LEU A 67 16.53 8.13 -7.04
CA LEU A 67 15.26 8.71 -6.62
C LEU A 67 14.11 8.12 -7.43
N SER A 68 13.03 7.75 -6.74
CA SER A 68 11.80 7.24 -7.33
C SER A 68 10.61 8.04 -6.82
N ASN A 69 9.74 8.47 -7.73
CA ASN A 69 8.52 9.20 -7.35
C ASN A 69 7.48 8.31 -6.65
N THR A 70 7.52 7.00 -6.85
CA THR A 70 6.49 6.05 -6.39
C THR A 70 6.92 5.19 -5.21
N ALA A 71 8.22 5.12 -4.92
CA ALA A 71 8.75 4.30 -3.83
C ALA A 71 8.27 4.80 -2.48
N SER A 72 8.04 3.86 -1.54
CA SER A 72 7.71 4.18 -0.13
C SER A 72 8.99 4.53 0.62
N THR A 73 9.56 5.70 0.31
CA THR A 73 10.78 6.23 0.92
C THR A 73 10.63 7.67 1.35
N ALA A 74 11.50 8.11 2.25
CA ALA A 74 11.45 9.46 2.80
C ALA A 74 12.83 9.97 3.20
N ALA A 75 12.94 11.30 3.31
CA ALA A 75 14.06 12.01 3.89
C ALA A 75 13.77 12.37 5.36
N HIS A 76 14.75 12.13 6.23
CA HIS A 76 14.72 12.54 7.64
C HIS A 76 16.08 13.07 8.06
N LYS A 77 16.09 14.06 8.99
CA LYS A 77 17.32 14.77 9.38
C LYS A 77 18.37 13.85 10.02
N THR A 78 17.96 13.01 10.95
CA THR A 78 18.86 12.30 11.86
C THR A 78 18.66 10.79 11.93
N LEU A 79 17.49 10.25 11.56
CA LEU A 79 17.26 8.81 11.61
C LEU A 79 18.26 8.06 10.70
N PRO A 80 18.79 6.92 11.13
CA PRO A 80 19.70 6.12 10.30
C PRO A 80 19.07 5.76 8.94
N MET A 81 19.90 5.64 7.90
CA MET A 81 19.45 5.12 6.61
C MET A 81 18.94 3.69 6.78
N GLY A 82 17.83 3.36 6.09
CA GLY A 82 17.18 2.06 6.21
C GLY A 82 16.13 1.98 7.32
N THR A 83 16.06 2.94 8.24
CA THR A 83 15.04 2.97 9.29
C THR A 83 13.64 2.96 8.69
N LEU A 84 12.77 2.10 9.20
CA LEU A 84 11.36 2.08 8.85
C LEU A 84 10.58 2.98 9.80
N VAL A 85 9.71 3.81 9.23
CA VAL A 85 8.83 4.67 10.00
C VAL A 85 7.39 4.59 9.47
N ARG A 86 6.41 4.64 10.37
CA ARG A 86 5.02 4.85 10.00
C ARG A 86 4.74 6.35 10.04
N VAL A 87 4.37 6.90 8.91
CA VAL A 87 3.92 8.29 8.77
C VAL A 87 2.40 8.30 8.77
N THR A 88 1.80 9.03 9.70
CA THR A 88 0.35 9.19 9.78
C THR A 88 0.01 10.66 9.54
N ASN A 89 -0.79 10.93 8.52
CA ASN A 89 -1.39 12.25 8.30
C ASN A 89 -2.49 12.48 9.34
N VAL A 90 -2.24 13.39 10.27
CA VAL A 90 -3.15 13.64 11.40
C VAL A 90 -4.50 14.19 10.95
N ALA A 91 -4.53 14.89 9.80
CA ALA A 91 -5.76 15.52 9.31
C ALA A 91 -6.80 14.51 8.77
N ASN A 92 -6.38 13.34 8.29
CA ASN A 92 -7.27 12.36 7.68
C ASN A 92 -7.09 10.92 8.21
N GLY A 93 -6.11 10.69 9.11
CA GLY A 93 -5.82 9.39 9.69
C GLY A 93 -5.14 8.37 8.77
N LYS A 94 -4.86 8.71 7.50
CA LYS A 94 -4.14 7.81 6.58
C LYS A 94 -2.71 7.64 7.03
N SER A 95 -2.20 6.41 6.93
CA SER A 95 -0.83 6.09 7.31
C SER A 95 -0.15 5.21 6.29
N GLU A 96 1.18 5.34 6.20
CA GLU A 96 2.03 4.51 5.35
C GLU A 96 3.35 4.24 6.04
N VAL A 97 3.91 3.05 5.84
CA VAL A 97 5.26 2.70 6.28
C VAL A 97 6.22 3.05 5.16
N VAL A 98 7.20 3.88 5.48
CA VAL A 98 8.24 4.32 4.55
C VAL A 98 9.63 4.02 5.11
N ARG A 99 10.60 3.87 4.23
CA ARG A 99 12.00 3.66 4.60
C ARG A 99 12.79 4.96 4.42
N ILE A 100 13.57 5.33 5.43
CA ILE A 100 14.47 6.48 5.35
C ILE A 100 15.66 6.14 4.44
N ASN A 101 15.81 6.91 3.36
CA ASN A 101 16.93 6.77 2.42
C ASN A 101 17.53 8.12 2.00
N ASP A 102 17.04 9.22 2.57
CA ASP A 102 17.53 10.55 2.23
C ASP A 102 17.65 11.46 3.46
N ARG A 103 18.29 12.64 3.29
CA ARG A 103 18.51 13.65 4.32
C ARG A 103 17.67 14.89 4.07
N GLY A 104 17.23 15.48 5.15
CA GLY A 104 16.30 16.64 5.19
C GLY A 104 15.01 16.26 5.92
N PRO A 105 13.99 17.13 5.90
CA PRO A 105 14.00 18.52 5.42
C PRO A 105 14.74 19.44 6.37
N TYR A 106 15.35 20.49 5.82
CA TYR A 106 16.03 21.51 6.63
C TYR A 106 15.17 22.76 6.89
N THR A 107 13.91 22.72 6.45
CA THR A 107 12.93 23.77 6.72
C THR A 107 12.39 23.65 8.15
N LYS A 108 12.31 24.77 8.85
CA LYS A 108 11.81 24.84 10.24
C LYS A 108 10.37 24.26 10.34
N GLY A 109 10.17 23.39 11.33
CA GLY A 109 8.87 22.77 11.61
C GLY A 109 8.55 21.54 10.77
N ARG A 110 9.29 21.27 9.68
CA ARG A 110 9.21 20.02 8.94
C ARG A 110 10.16 18.99 9.53
N ILE A 111 9.68 17.75 9.66
CA ILE A 111 10.46 16.64 10.23
C ILE A 111 10.73 15.52 9.23
N ILE A 112 9.89 15.40 8.20
CA ILE A 112 10.00 14.36 7.19
C ILE A 112 9.52 14.87 5.84
N ASP A 113 10.19 14.47 4.77
CA ASP A 113 9.73 14.66 3.41
C ASP A 113 9.56 13.29 2.75
N VAL A 114 8.37 13.00 2.24
CA VAL A 114 8.07 11.73 1.58
C VAL A 114 8.12 11.89 0.06
N THR A 115 8.17 10.79 -0.68
CA THR A 115 8.04 10.83 -2.13
C THR A 115 6.65 11.34 -2.54
N VAL A 116 6.52 11.88 -3.73
CA VAL A 116 5.23 12.37 -4.25
C VAL A 116 4.15 11.28 -4.22
N GLY A 117 4.47 10.03 -4.59
CA GLY A 117 3.52 8.92 -4.53
C GLY A 117 3.06 8.59 -3.11
N CYS A 118 3.94 8.70 -2.10
CA CYS A 118 3.53 8.59 -0.70
C CYS A 118 2.57 9.71 -0.30
N ALA A 119 2.83 10.95 -0.73
CA ALA A 119 1.96 12.08 -0.42
C ALA A 119 0.56 11.91 -1.03
N GLU A 120 0.47 11.32 -2.22
CA GLU A 120 -0.80 10.96 -2.85
C GLU A 120 -1.55 9.90 -2.03
N ARG A 121 -0.89 8.81 -1.63
CA ARG A 121 -1.49 7.74 -0.81
C ARG A 121 -1.88 8.23 0.59
N LEU A 122 -1.10 9.11 1.17
CA LEU A 122 -1.39 9.78 2.45
C LEU A 122 -2.45 10.90 2.31
N GLY A 123 -2.85 11.24 1.09
CA GLY A 123 -3.93 12.20 0.79
C GLY A 123 -3.58 13.64 1.06
N PHE A 124 -2.32 14.05 0.86
CA PHE A 124 -1.93 15.44 1.07
C PHE A 124 -1.11 16.07 -0.08
N TYR A 125 -1.01 15.39 -1.21
CA TYR A 125 -0.27 15.92 -2.38
C TYR A 125 -0.66 17.37 -2.72
N SER A 126 -1.95 17.65 -2.84
CA SER A 126 -2.47 18.99 -3.18
C SER A 126 -2.25 20.04 -2.10
N ARG A 127 -2.15 19.62 -0.83
CA ARG A 127 -1.90 20.54 0.30
C ARG A 127 -0.42 20.89 0.46
N GLY A 128 0.47 20.06 -0.06
CA GLY A 128 1.92 20.25 -0.02
C GLY A 128 2.54 20.01 1.36
N VAL A 129 1.96 20.54 2.43
CA VAL A 129 2.47 20.41 3.81
C VAL A 129 1.31 20.11 4.76
N VAL A 130 1.49 19.08 5.63
CA VAL A 130 0.48 18.66 6.61
C VAL A 130 1.11 18.29 7.94
N PRO A 131 0.35 18.38 9.06
CA PRO A 131 0.78 17.82 10.33
C PRO A 131 0.80 16.30 10.26
N VAL A 132 1.86 15.70 10.80
CA VAL A 132 2.04 14.25 10.84
C VAL A 132 2.52 13.76 12.19
N LYS A 133 2.21 12.48 12.47
CA LYS A 133 2.84 11.67 13.49
C LYS A 133 3.78 10.69 12.77
N VAL A 134 5.03 10.60 13.21
CA VAL A 134 6.04 9.67 12.70
C VAL A 134 6.43 8.72 13.81
N GLU A 135 6.22 7.43 13.60
CA GLU A 135 6.55 6.35 14.55
C GLU A 135 7.72 5.53 14.00
N VAL A 136 8.82 5.48 14.73
CA VAL A 136 9.97 4.64 14.38
C VAL A 136 9.64 3.19 14.70
N LEU A 137 9.82 2.31 13.71
CA LEU A 137 9.39 0.92 13.76
C LEU A 137 10.57 -0.02 13.82
N ASP A 138 10.52 -0.97 14.75
CA ASP A 138 11.39 -2.14 14.78
C ASP A 138 10.57 -3.39 14.47
N LYS A 139 11.17 -4.33 13.72
CA LYS A 139 10.56 -5.64 13.55
C LYS A 139 10.57 -6.37 14.88
N LYS A 140 9.40 -6.87 15.32
CA LYS A 140 9.39 -7.84 16.42
C LYS A 140 10.16 -9.08 15.99
N PRO A 141 11.02 -9.65 16.87
CA PRO A 141 11.59 -10.97 16.61
C PRO A 141 10.46 -11.97 16.38
N GLN A 142 10.48 -12.65 15.25
CA GLN A 142 9.58 -13.79 15.05
C GLN A 142 10.06 -14.91 15.97
N ARG A 143 9.23 -15.36 16.90
CA ARG A 143 9.48 -16.54 17.72
C ARG A 143 9.08 -17.79 16.95
#